data_a381d623969f7adc032a9bb32f0ce560
#
_entry.id   a381d623969f7adc032a9bb32f0ce560
#
_cell.length_a   1.000
_cell.length_b   1.000
_cell.length_c   1.000
_cell.angle_alpha   90.00
_cell.angle_beta   90.00
_cell.angle_gamma   90.00
#
_symmetry.space_group_name_H-M   'P 1'
#
loop_
_entity.id
_entity.type
_entity.pdbx_description
1 polymer ?
#
loop_
_entity_poly.entity_id
_entity_poly.type
_entity_poly.pdbx_seq_one_letter_code
_entity_poly.pdbx_strand_id
1 'polypeptide(L)'
;MLEIAGHSFQKVLPIARQYGRSDETPPHYLLARSFCFYLSRILQSGLERQYEPEIVEGYFKPKVDFGRTISKFVSRGDEVSTSSRLFSFSAHTRLNGHLKAACIRFLSIVPREAGWADEQLLLRSALDTMAYTAAVPPAPNLPTLTYSAPARVREAYVGAMTTYSILLGYTRVGFEFEASGEMMPSFLFSLEDVFEQFVRNILRSGLRDAGLGVADGNVPRNQVRLFQDNRQFPVKPDLIFRRQRMNIAAGEVKYKPRIEEADRYQLISHAAALGVTTAIWFSPAGSPAEAGMQYVGSLSTGTRFHHYKLDIGPGIRAASDSMVGAVVRLMEAEQAAND
;
A
#
# COMPACT_ATOMS: atom_id res chain seq x y z
N MET A 1 3.03 -3.50 13.12
CA MET A 1 1.69 -3.40 12.47
C MET A 1 1.78 -3.24 10.96
N LEU A 2 2.42 -2.21 10.43
CA LEU A 2 2.50 -1.94 8.98
C LEU A 2 3.04 -3.12 8.17
N GLU A 3 4.01 -3.86 8.71
CA GLU A 3 4.62 -5.03 8.06
C GLU A 3 3.63 -6.19 7.88
N ILE A 4 2.68 -6.35 8.79
CA ILE A 4 1.72 -7.46 8.84
C ILE A 4 0.38 -7.06 8.21
N ALA A 5 0.08 -5.78 8.13
CA ALA A 5 -1.19 -5.25 7.60
C ALA A 5 -1.42 -5.56 6.11
N GLY A 6 -0.42 -6.03 5.37
CA GLY A 6 -0.67 -6.69 4.12
C GLY A 6 0.08 -6.21 2.88
N HIS A 7 -0.16 -6.92 1.79
CA HIS A 7 0.55 -6.80 0.52
C HIS A 7 0.61 -5.39 -0.09
N SER A 8 -0.35 -4.52 0.14
CA SER A 8 -0.32 -3.13 -0.36
C SER A 8 0.73 -2.28 0.36
N PHE A 9 0.86 -2.44 1.69
CA PHE A 9 1.89 -1.75 2.47
C PHE A 9 3.27 -2.39 2.34
N GLN A 10 3.36 -3.73 2.25
CA GLN A 10 4.62 -4.42 2.00
C GLN A 10 5.21 -4.08 0.63
N LYS A 11 4.38 -3.79 -0.38
CA LYS A 11 4.83 -3.31 -1.69
C LYS A 11 5.30 -1.86 -1.66
N VAL A 12 4.72 -1.03 -0.79
CA VAL A 12 5.07 0.39 -0.66
C VAL A 12 6.23 0.61 0.30
N LEU A 13 6.34 -0.20 1.36
CA LEU A 13 7.35 -0.07 2.41
C LEU A 13 8.13 -1.39 2.65
N PRO A 14 8.84 -1.93 1.65
CA PRO A 14 9.58 -3.19 1.81
C PRO A 14 10.69 -3.14 2.87
N ILE A 15 11.09 -1.94 3.25
CA ILE A 15 12.21 -1.66 4.17
C ILE A 15 11.78 -1.53 5.63
N ALA A 16 10.49 -1.42 5.93
CA ALA A 16 10.00 -1.39 7.32
C ALA A 16 10.52 -2.58 8.16
N ARG A 17 10.86 -3.70 7.50
CA ARG A 17 11.50 -4.88 8.11
C ARG A 17 12.89 -4.63 8.68
N GLN A 18 13.70 -3.80 8.04
CA GLN A 18 15.12 -3.61 8.43
C GLN A 18 15.31 -2.52 9.48
N TYR A 19 14.40 -1.55 9.55
CA TYR A 19 14.59 -0.32 10.32
C TYR A 19 13.57 -0.09 11.45
N GLY A 20 12.70 -1.06 11.74
CA GLY A 20 11.67 -0.97 12.79
C GLY A 20 12.18 -0.96 14.22
N ARG A 21 13.39 -0.43 14.48
CA ARG A 21 14.02 -0.37 15.80
C ARG A 21 14.17 1.02 16.40
N SER A 22 13.76 2.09 15.72
CA SER A 22 13.74 3.42 16.34
C SER A 22 12.37 4.06 16.19
N ASP A 23 11.71 4.30 17.28
CA ASP A 23 10.40 4.98 17.40
C ASP A 23 10.42 6.46 16.92
N GLU A 24 11.56 6.93 16.42
CA GLU A 24 11.82 8.34 16.12
C GLU A 24 12.01 8.67 14.63
N THR A 25 11.91 7.68 13.73
CA THR A 25 12.14 7.97 12.30
C THR A 25 10.90 8.54 11.64
N PRO A 26 10.91 9.80 11.19
CA PRO A 26 9.78 10.42 10.53
C PRO A 26 9.29 9.63 9.31
N PRO A 27 7.97 9.52 9.07
CA PRO A 27 7.40 8.69 8.00
C PRO A 27 7.94 8.97 6.59
N HIS A 28 8.26 10.23 6.29
CA HIS A 28 8.80 10.61 4.97
C HIS A 28 10.19 10.02 4.71
N TYR A 29 10.98 9.71 5.75
CA TYR A 29 12.26 9.02 5.60
C TYR A 29 12.09 7.54 5.26
N LEU A 30 11.03 6.89 5.79
CA LEU A 30 10.68 5.53 5.38
C LEU A 30 10.26 5.48 3.90
N LEU A 31 9.55 6.51 3.43
CA LEU A 31 9.22 6.64 2.01
C LEU A 31 10.48 6.83 1.15
N ALA A 32 11.44 7.65 1.60
CA ALA A 32 12.68 7.84 0.88
C ALA A 32 13.47 6.53 0.72
N ARG A 33 13.60 5.74 1.77
CA ARG A 33 14.22 4.41 1.71
C ARG A 33 13.46 3.44 0.80
N SER A 34 12.13 3.40 0.90
CA SER A 34 11.30 2.61 -0.01
C SER A 34 11.48 3.01 -1.46
N PHE A 35 11.50 4.30 -1.75
CA PHE A 35 11.78 4.80 -3.08
C PHE A 35 13.17 4.36 -3.57
N CYS A 36 14.20 4.52 -2.76
CA CYS A 36 15.57 4.10 -3.06
C CYS A 36 15.67 2.60 -3.31
N PHE A 37 14.94 1.77 -2.57
CA PHE A 37 14.86 0.33 -2.82
C PHE A 37 14.34 0.02 -4.23
N TYR A 38 13.24 0.63 -4.65
CA TYR A 38 12.72 0.43 -6.00
C TYR A 38 13.60 1.06 -7.07
N LEU A 39 14.17 2.23 -6.80
CA LEU A 39 15.10 2.92 -7.69
C LEU A 39 16.33 2.05 -7.99
N SER A 40 16.91 1.42 -6.99
CA SER A 40 18.06 0.52 -7.17
C SER A 40 17.73 -0.65 -8.11
N ARG A 41 16.54 -1.24 -7.99
CA ARG A 41 16.05 -2.31 -8.88
C ARG A 41 15.84 -1.81 -10.31
N ILE A 42 15.33 -0.58 -10.49
CA ILE A 42 15.19 0.03 -11.81
C ILE A 42 16.56 0.22 -12.46
N LEU A 43 17.53 0.80 -11.73
CA LEU A 43 18.87 1.05 -12.27
C LEU A 43 19.61 -0.25 -12.60
N GLN A 44 19.51 -1.28 -11.77
CA GLN A 44 20.10 -2.60 -12.02
C GLN A 44 19.50 -3.29 -13.26
N SER A 45 18.20 -3.16 -13.48
CA SER A 45 17.49 -3.76 -14.61
C SER A 45 17.53 -2.89 -15.88
N GLY A 46 17.98 -1.64 -15.77
CA GLY A 46 17.99 -0.61 -16.81
C GLY A 46 16.67 0.16 -16.89
N LEU A 47 16.80 1.45 -17.26
CA LEU A 47 15.67 2.35 -17.46
C LEU A 47 14.73 1.86 -18.56
N GLU A 48 13.46 2.27 -18.49
CA GLU A 48 12.54 2.14 -19.62
C GLU A 48 13.11 2.84 -20.85
N ARG A 49 12.96 2.21 -22.01
CA ARG A 49 13.36 2.80 -23.29
C ARG A 49 12.26 2.59 -24.31
N GLN A 50 12.09 3.60 -25.17
CA GLN A 50 11.13 3.57 -26.27
C GLN A 50 11.79 3.98 -27.57
N TYR A 51 11.23 3.51 -28.69
CA TYR A 51 11.65 3.98 -30.00
C TYR A 51 11.00 5.33 -30.29
N GLU A 52 11.83 6.38 -30.36
CA GLU A 52 11.38 7.73 -30.72
C GLU A 52 11.81 8.08 -32.13
N PRO A 53 10.91 8.66 -32.93
CA PRO A 53 11.29 9.12 -34.27
C PRO A 53 12.21 10.35 -34.14
N GLU A 54 13.37 10.26 -34.74
CA GLU A 54 14.35 11.33 -34.83
C GLU A 54 14.54 11.74 -36.30
N ILE A 55 14.50 13.03 -36.57
CA ILE A 55 14.81 13.55 -37.89
C ILE A 55 16.26 13.98 -37.91
N VAL A 56 17.05 13.28 -38.73
CA VAL A 56 18.47 13.55 -38.87
C VAL A 56 18.68 14.19 -40.26
N GLU A 57 19.36 15.32 -40.29
CA GLU A 57 19.64 16.10 -41.50
C GLU A 57 21.13 16.08 -41.83
N GLY A 58 21.47 16.18 -43.08
CA GLY A 58 22.83 16.17 -43.58
C GLY A 58 23.10 14.99 -44.49
N TYR A 59 24.14 14.19 -44.21
CA TYR A 59 24.47 13.05 -45.04
C TYR A 59 23.37 12.01 -45.13
N PHE A 60 23.32 11.29 -46.28
CA PHE A 60 22.38 10.22 -46.55
C PHE A 60 22.36 9.18 -45.40
N LYS A 61 21.18 8.91 -44.89
CA LYS A 61 20.90 7.81 -43.96
C LYS A 61 19.68 7.04 -44.48
N PRO A 62 19.50 5.77 -44.06
CA PRO A 62 18.30 4.98 -44.38
C PRO A 62 17.00 5.71 -44.03
N LYS A 63 15.90 5.43 -44.74
CA LYS A 63 14.57 6.04 -44.57
C LYS A 63 14.56 7.55 -44.79
N VAL A 64 15.03 7.96 -45.99
CA VAL A 64 14.95 9.35 -46.46
C VAL A 64 13.49 9.82 -46.46
N ASP A 65 13.24 10.97 -45.85
CA ASP A 65 12.01 11.73 -46.00
C ASP A 65 12.11 12.60 -47.28
N PHE A 66 11.66 12.07 -48.40
CA PHE A 66 11.77 12.75 -49.69
C PHE A 66 11.07 14.11 -49.73
N GLY A 67 9.89 14.23 -49.06
CA GLY A 67 9.17 15.50 -49.02
C GLY A 67 9.98 16.60 -48.33
N ARG A 68 10.55 16.27 -47.16
CA ARG A 68 11.43 17.21 -46.43
C ARG A 68 12.75 17.46 -47.18
N THR A 69 13.34 16.43 -47.73
CA THR A 69 14.60 16.57 -48.49
C THR A 69 14.41 17.53 -49.66
N ILE A 70 13.37 17.36 -50.49
CA ILE A 70 13.09 18.23 -51.62
C ILE A 70 12.80 19.65 -51.14
N SER A 71 11.90 19.83 -50.19
CA SER A 71 11.49 21.16 -49.74
C SER A 71 12.59 21.95 -49.04
N LYS A 72 13.50 21.26 -48.33
CA LYS A 72 14.52 21.91 -47.49
C LYS A 72 15.87 22.05 -48.19
N PHE A 73 16.27 21.08 -48.98
CA PHE A 73 17.61 20.99 -49.56
C PHE A 73 17.58 21.17 -51.09
N VAL A 74 16.89 20.29 -51.81
CA VAL A 74 16.92 20.31 -53.27
C VAL A 74 16.35 21.61 -53.85
N SER A 75 15.26 22.17 -53.29
CA SER A 75 14.69 23.45 -53.68
C SER A 75 15.64 24.64 -53.52
N ARG A 76 16.73 24.47 -52.77
CA ARG A 76 17.78 25.47 -52.53
C ARG A 76 19.08 25.18 -53.27
N GLY A 77 19.08 24.16 -54.13
CA GLY A 77 20.26 23.75 -54.90
C GLY A 77 21.23 22.86 -54.11
N ASP A 78 20.87 22.38 -52.93
CA ASP A 78 21.67 21.39 -52.18
C ASP A 78 21.17 19.99 -52.54
N GLU A 79 21.93 19.33 -53.41
CA GLU A 79 21.62 17.96 -53.90
C GLU A 79 22.31 16.87 -53.07
N VAL A 80 23.13 17.23 -52.10
CA VAL A 80 23.94 16.30 -51.31
C VAL A 80 23.29 16.00 -49.99
N SER A 81 22.63 16.99 -49.38
CA SER A 81 21.99 16.86 -48.09
C SER A 81 20.64 16.18 -48.15
N THR A 82 20.36 15.33 -47.17
CA THR A 82 19.09 14.63 -47.03
C THR A 82 18.50 14.80 -45.64
N SER A 83 17.17 14.68 -45.55
CA SER A 83 16.45 14.55 -44.32
C SER A 83 16.00 13.10 -44.17
N SER A 84 16.37 12.43 -43.08
CA SER A 84 16.04 11.02 -42.84
C SER A 84 15.29 10.88 -41.51
N ARG A 85 14.26 10.02 -41.51
CA ARG A 85 13.53 9.67 -40.28
C ARG A 85 14.11 8.38 -39.70
N LEU A 86 14.85 8.52 -38.64
CA LEU A 86 15.38 7.39 -37.86
C LEU A 86 14.54 7.12 -36.61
N PHE A 87 14.75 5.98 -36.02
CA PHE A 87 14.19 5.68 -34.70
C PHE A 87 15.36 5.43 -33.74
N SER A 88 15.48 6.29 -32.75
CA SER A 88 16.45 6.09 -31.66
C SER A 88 15.78 5.33 -30.51
N PHE A 89 16.50 4.35 -29.96
CA PHE A 89 16.04 3.62 -28.78
C PHE A 89 16.49 4.40 -27.53
N SER A 90 15.62 5.32 -27.07
CA SER A 90 15.92 6.35 -26.10
C SER A 90 15.31 6.05 -24.73
N ALA A 91 16.03 6.45 -23.67
CA ALA A 91 15.52 6.48 -22.31
C ALA A 91 14.79 7.81 -21.98
N HIS A 92 14.63 8.72 -22.94
CA HIS A 92 13.96 10.02 -22.74
C HIS A 92 12.43 9.87 -22.72
N THR A 93 11.93 8.93 -21.92
CA THR A 93 10.50 8.67 -21.82
C THR A 93 9.83 9.54 -20.76
N ARG A 94 8.53 9.74 -20.90
CA ARG A 94 7.75 10.49 -19.91
C ARG A 94 7.83 9.84 -18.53
N LEU A 95 7.84 8.51 -18.46
CA LEU A 95 7.95 7.77 -17.20
C LEU A 95 9.30 8.02 -16.51
N ASN A 96 10.40 8.01 -17.26
CA ASN A 96 11.72 8.37 -16.71
C ASN A 96 11.79 9.84 -16.33
N GLY A 97 11.08 10.73 -17.00
CA GLY A 97 10.94 12.13 -16.61
C GLY A 97 10.28 12.30 -15.24
N HIS A 98 9.23 11.51 -14.94
CA HIS A 98 8.62 11.47 -13.61
C HIS A 98 9.56 10.83 -12.57
N LEU A 99 10.30 9.78 -12.96
CA LEU A 99 11.30 9.17 -12.08
C LEU A 99 12.41 10.17 -11.70
N LYS A 100 12.88 10.95 -12.67
CA LYS A 100 13.85 12.04 -12.42
C LYS A 100 13.30 13.10 -11.46
N ALA A 101 12.07 13.54 -11.66
CA ALA A 101 11.41 14.49 -10.75
C ALA A 101 11.27 13.92 -9.34
N ALA A 102 10.95 12.64 -9.21
CA ALA A 102 10.91 11.95 -7.93
C ALA A 102 12.30 11.90 -7.26
N CYS A 103 13.37 11.57 -8.00
CA CYS A 103 14.73 11.60 -7.45
C CYS A 103 15.11 12.98 -6.91
N ILE A 104 14.81 14.05 -7.65
CA ILE A 104 15.06 15.45 -7.21
C ILE A 104 14.29 15.71 -5.90
N ARG A 105 13.02 15.33 -5.83
CA ARG A 105 12.19 15.57 -4.65
C ARG A 105 12.68 14.79 -3.44
N PHE A 106 12.99 13.50 -3.58
CA PHE A 106 13.52 12.70 -2.48
C PHE A 106 14.91 13.19 -2.04
N LEU A 107 15.77 13.60 -2.96
CA LEU A 107 17.08 14.16 -2.61
C LEU A 107 16.97 15.46 -1.78
N SER A 108 15.89 16.24 -1.96
CA SER A 108 15.64 17.45 -1.17
C SER A 108 15.16 17.16 0.27
N ILE A 109 14.69 15.91 0.54
CA ILE A 109 14.13 15.54 1.84
C ILE A 109 15.12 14.69 2.64
N VAL A 110 15.93 13.89 1.96
CA VAL A 110 16.90 12.99 2.61
C VAL A 110 17.93 13.81 3.40
N PRO A 111 18.16 13.49 4.69
CA PRO A 111 19.13 14.20 5.51
C PRO A 111 20.55 14.09 4.95
N ARG A 112 21.38 15.12 5.23
CA ARG A 112 22.79 15.15 4.84
C ARG A 112 23.72 14.44 5.85
N GLU A 113 23.19 13.56 6.64
CA GLU A 113 23.90 12.83 7.69
C GLU A 113 24.51 11.54 7.15
N ALA A 114 25.53 11.01 7.85
CA ALA A 114 26.25 9.80 7.44
C ALA A 114 25.35 8.57 7.28
N GLY A 115 24.29 8.45 8.08
CA GLY A 115 23.31 7.33 8.01
C GLY A 115 22.46 7.33 6.74
N TRP A 116 22.59 8.33 5.85
CA TRP A 116 21.86 8.47 4.58
C TRP A 116 22.78 8.59 3.35
N ALA A 117 24.05 8.30 3.52
CA ALA A 117 25.04 8.47 2.46
C ALA A 117 24.74 7.59 1.24
N ASP A 118 24.30 6.34 1.45
CA ASP A 118 23.99 5.41 0.38
C ASP A 118 22.75 5.85 -0.44
N GLU A 119 21.70 6.32 0.23
CA GLU A 119 20.51 6.84 -0.43
C GLU A 119 20.83 8.12 -1.22
N GLN A 120 21.63 9.02 -0.66
CA GLN A 120 22.06 10.22 -1.36
C GLN A 120 22.88 9.88 -2.60
N LEU A 121 23.84 8.95 -2.47
CA LEU A 121 24.69 8.50 -3.58
C LEU A 121 23.84 7.87 -4.69
N LEU A 122 22.90 6.99 -4.33
CA LEU A 122 21.99 6.34 -5.26
C LEU A 122 21.13 7.35 -6.02
N LEU A 123 20.55 8.33 -5.31
CA LEU A 123 19.72 9.37 -5.93
C LEU A 123 20.51 10.24 -6.89
N ARG A 124 21.74 10.62 -6.54
CA ARG A 124 22.64 11.38 -7.42
C ARG A 124 23.05 10.58 -8.65
N SER A 125 23.47 9.32 -8.48
CA SER A 125 23.80 8.42 -9.58
C SER A 125 22.63 8.21 -10.54
N ALA A 126 21.39 8.12 -10.02
CA ALA A 126 20.20 8.06 -10.84
C ALA A 126 19.98 9.34 -11.65
N LEU A 127 20.21 10.51 -11.05
CA LEU A 127 20.11 11.81 -11.74
C LEU A 127 21.15 11.93 -12.84
N ASP A 128 22.37 11.47 -12.62
CA ASP A 128 23.43 11.43 -13.63
C ASP A 128 23.07 10.49 -14.78
N THR A 129 22.55 9.29 -14.48
CA THR A 129 22.07 8.33 -15.49
C THR A 129 20.96 8.92 -16.35
N MET A 130 20.13 9.80 -15.77
CA MET A 130 19.04 10.51 -16.44
C MET A 130 19.40 11.95 -16.83
N ALA A 131 20.69 12.29 -17.00
CA ALA A 131 21.13 13.67 -17.24
C ALA A 131 20.40 14.33 -18.40
N TYR A 132 20.25 13.64 -19.51
CA TYR A 132 19.57 14.14 -20.72
C TYR A 132 18.04 13.99 -20.72
N THR A 133 17.47 13.29 -19.75
CA THR A 133 16.01 13.18 -19.62
C THR A 133 15.46 14.44 -18.95
N ALA A 134 14.47 15.08 -19.54
CA ALA A 134 13.79 16.21 -18.90
C ALA A 134 12.95 15.73 -17.71
N ALA A 135 13.05 16.44 -16.58
CA ALA A 135 12.17 16.17 -15.46
C ALA A 135 10.73 16.57 -15.82
N VAL A 136 9.78 15.68 -15.59
CA VAL A 136 8.37 15.92 -15.86
C VAL A 136 7.65 16.20 -14.55
N PRO A 137 6.84 17.28 -14.46
CA PRO A 137 6.06 17.58 -13.27
C PRO A 137 5.20 16.38 -12.84
N PRO A 138 4.96 16.21 -11.54
CA PRO A 138 4.14 15.11 -11.04
C PRO A 138 2.70 15.20 -11.55
N ALA A 139 2.08 14.04 -11.73
CA ALA A 139 0.69 13.91 -12.17
C ALA A 139 -0.09 12.98 -11.24
N PRO A 140 -1.39 13.20 -11.02
CA PRO A 140 -2.19 12.38 -10.10
C PRO A 140 -2.25 10.89 -10.48
N ASN A 141 -2.05 10.57 -11.75
CA ASN A 141 -2.14 9.22 -12.30
C ASN A 141 -0.78 8.51 -12.47
N LEU A 142 0.25 8.92 -11.73
CA LEU A 142 1.61 8.35 -11.83
C LEU A 142 1.66 6.82 -11.85
N PRO A 143 0.93 6.09 -10.96
CA PRO A 143 0.99 4.62 -10.97
C PRO A 143 0.47 4.00 -12.26
N THR A 144 -0.48 4.63 -12.96
CA THR A 144 -1.03 4.10 -14.21
C THR A 144 -0.07 4.26 -15.39
N LEU A 145 0.82 5.23 -15.34
CA LEU A 145 1.84 5.45 -16.38
C LEU A 145 2.88 4.32 -16.44
N THR A 146 2.98 3.52 -15.39
CA THR A 146 3.96 2.41 -15.32
C THR A 146 3.61 1.23 -16.22
N TYR A 147 2.41 1.19 -16.81
CA TYR A 147 2.04 0.14 -17.74
C TYR A 147 2.87 0.15 -19.04
N SER A 148 3.49 1.29 -19.40
CA SER A 148 4.42 1.38 -20.53
C SER A 148 5.75 0.67 -20.24
N ALA A 149 6.13 0.50 -18.96
CA ALA A 149 7.38 -0.14 -18.59
C ALA A 149 7.42 -1.63 -18.97
N PRO A 150 8.58 -2.14 -19.43
CA PRO A 150 8.78 -3.56 -19.66
C PRO A 150 8.43 -4.40 -18.44
N ALA A 151 7.89 -5.61 -18.64
CA ALA A 151 7.43 -6.48 -17.56
C ALA A 151 8.49 -6.71 -16.47
N ARG A 152 9.77 -6.84 -16.85
CA ARG A 152 10.92 -7.06 -15.96
C ARG A 152 11.15 -5.94 -14.93
N VAL A 153 10.78 -4.70 -15.25
CA VAL A 153 11.01 -3.52 -14.39
C VAL A 153 9.71 -2.89 -13.90
N ARG A 154 8.57 -3.31 -14.43
CA ARG A 154 7.25 -2.70 -14.15
C ARG A 154 6.94 -2.65 -12.66
N GLU A 155 7.17 -3.74 -11.95
CA GLU A 155 6.93 -3.79 -10.50
C GLU A 155 7.75 -2.73 -9.74
N ALA A 156 9.02 -2.54 -10.11
CA ALA A 156 9.87 -1.55 -9.49
C ALA A 156 9.41 -0.12 -9.81
N TYR A 157 8.99 0.15 -11.07
CA TYR A 157 8.40 1.45 -11.42
C TYR A 157 7.07 1.70 -10.69
N VAL A 158 6.20 0.69 -10.58
CA VAL A 158 4.95 0.79 -9.80
C VAL A 158 5.26 1.18 -8.37
N GLY A 159 6.20 0.48 -7.72
CA GLY A 159 6.60 0.78 -6.34
C GLY A 159 7.17 2.19 -6.19
N ALA A 160 8.09 2.60 -7.06
CA ALA A 160 8.71 3.92 -7.04
C ALA A 160 7.67 5.03 -7.26
N MET A 161 6.80 4.90 -8.26
CA MET A 161 5.79 5.92 -8.58
C MET A 161 4.68 5.97 -7.52
N THR A 162 4.29 4.84 -6.93
CA THR A 162 3.35 4.82 -5.80
C THR A 162 3.95 5.53 -4.59
N THR A 163 5.21 5.25 -4.24
CA THR A 163 5.91 5.91 -3.14
C THR A 163 6.00 7.43 -3.38
N TYR A 164 6.28 7.83 -4.62
CA TYR A 164 6.32 9.25 -4.99
C TYR A 164 4.93 9.90 -4.93
N SER A 165 3.88 9.20 -5.38
CA SER A 165 2.49 9.70 -5.29
C SER A 165 2.03 9.89 -3.84
N ILE A 166 2.45 9.01 -2.94
CA ILE A 166 2.20 9.14 -1.50
C ILE A 166 2.90 10.39 -0.97
N LEU A 167 4.18 10.58 -1.28
CA LEU A 167 4.93 11.76 -0.87
C LEU A 167 4.28 13.08 -1.32
N LEU A 168 3.61 13.08 -2.48
CA LEU A 168 2.94 14.25 -3.04
C LEU A 168 1.50 14.45 -2.52
N GLY A 169 0.98 13.53 -1.70
CA GLY A 169 -0.41 13.56 -1.25
C GLY A 169 -1.45 13.25 -2.33
N TYR A 170 -1.04 12.75 -3.51
CA TYR A 170 -1.96 12.34 -4.57
C TYR A 170 -2.66 11.02 -4.27
N THR A 171 -2.03 10.17 -3.49
CA THR A 171 -2.68 9.01 -2.89
C THR A 171 -2.99 9.41 -1.46
N ARG A 172 -4.26 9.50 -1.11
CA ARG A 172 -4.69 9.90 0.24
C ARG A 172 -4.27 8.83 1.25
N VAL A 173 -3.09 9.02 1.76
CA VAL A 173 -2.59 8.39 2.95
C VAL A 173 -2.07 9.56 3.77
N GLY A 174 -2.86 10.08 4.69
CA GLY A 174 -2.53 11.35 5.31
C GLY A 174 -2.16 11.23 6.78
N PHE A 175 -1.18 11.98 7.23
CA PHE A 175 -0.96 12.36 8.62
C PHE A 175 -0.96 13.87 8.71
N GLU A 176 -1.80 14.44 9.56
CA GLU A 176 -1.67 15.82 9.99
C GLU A 176 -0.75 15.86 11.22
N PHE A 177 0.41 16.48 11.07
CA PHE A 177 1.21 16.98 12.17
C PHE A 177 1.37 18.48 11.99
N GLU A 178 0.65 19.25 12.77
CA GLU A 178 0.95 20.66 12.98
C GLU A 178 2.12 20.78 13.94
N ALA A 179 3.30 21.09 13.43
CA ALA A 179 4.34 21.69 14.23
C ALA A 179 5.17 22.62 13.32
N SER A 180 5.11 23.91 13.64
CA SER A 180 5.98 24.99 13.16
C SER A 180 6.01 25.26 11.64
N GLY A 181 5.01 25.98 11.12
CA GLY A 181 5.19 27.00 10.03
C GLY A 181 5.73 26.58 8.66
N GLU A 182 6.26 25.40 8.49
CA GLU A 182 6.66 24.82 7.21
C GLU A 182 5.62 23.76 6.80
N MET A 183 5.05 23.92 5.60
CA MET A 183 4.15 22.93 5.02
C MET A 183 4.91 21.60 4.78
N MET A 184 4.93 20.75 5.79
CA MET A 184 5.34 19.37 5.63
C MET A 184 4.23 18.61 4.87
N PRO A 185 4.56 17.78 3.88
CA PRO A 185 3.57 16.91 3.27
C PRO A 185 3.03 15.95 4.33
N SER A 186 1.77 16.15 4.70
CA SER A 186 1.07 15.27 5.64
C SER A 186 0.67 13.98 4.95
N PHE A 187 1.06 12.85 5.52
CA PHE A 187 0.64 11.53 5.09
C PHE A 187 -0.46 11.03 6.02
N LEU A 188 -1.67 10.88 5.52
CA LEU A 188 -2.76 10.26 6.27
C LEU A 188 -2.71 8.73 6.07
N PHE A 189 -2.19 7.97 7.03
CA PHE A 189 -2.56 6.57 7.18
C PHE A 189 -3.83 6.52 8.02
N SER A 190 -4.88 5.90 7.51
CA SER A 190 -5.94 5.46 8.38
C SER A 190 -5.36 4.38 9.29
N LEU A 191 -5.06 4.76 10.53
CA LEU A 191 -4.61 3.79 11.53
C LEU A 191 -5.69 2.72 11.77
N GLU A 192 -6.95 3.07 11.53
CA GLU A 192 -8.08 2.13 11.56
C GLU A 192 -7.90 1.06 10.48
N ASP A 193 -7.68 1.45 9.21
CA ASP A 193 -7.47 0.49 8.11
C ASP A 193 -6.22 -0.38 8.32
N VAL A 194 -5.14 0.22 8.83
CA VAL A 194 -3.91 -0.51 9.15
C VAL A 194 -4.15 -1.53 10.25
N PHE A 195 -4.83 -1.13 11.31
CA PHE A 195 -5.12 -2.00 12.44
C PHE A 195 -6.09 -3.11 12.05
N GLU A 196 -7.12 -2.80 11.27
CA GLU A 196 -8.07 -3.78 10.74
C GLU A 196 -7.37 -4.84 9.88
N GLN A 197 -6.54 -4.41 8.91
CA GLN A 197 -5.76 -5.32 8.07
C GLN A 197 -4.76 -6.15 8.88
N PHE A 198 -4.11 -5.52 9.86
CA PHE A 198 -3.17 -6.18 10.76
C PHE A 198 -3.86 -7.32 11.54
N VAL A 199 -4.95 -7.03 12.25
CA VAL A 199 -5.71 -8.01 13.02
C VAL A 199 -6.23 -9.13 12.11
N ARG A 200 -6.80 -8.77 10.95
CA ARG A 200 -7.30 -9.73 9.97
C ARG A 200 -6.22 -10.68 9.47
N ASN A 201 -5.03 -10.18 9.17
CA ASN A 201 -3.94 -11.00 8.62
C ASN A 201 -3.33 -11.92 9.67
N ILE A 202 -3.16 -11.46 10.90
CA ILE A 202 -2.71 -12.29 12.03
C ILE A 202 -3.70 -13.43 12.26
N LEU A 203 -4.98 -13.12 12.40
CA LEU A 203 -6.01 -14.14 12.63
C LEU A 203 -6.15 -15.10 11.44
N ARG A 204 -6.09 -14.59 10.20
CA ARG A 204 -6.15 -15.43 9.00
C ARG A 204 -5.00 -16.43 8.90
N SER A 205 -3.79 -16.02 9.28
CA SER A 205 -2.63 -16.92 9.27
C SER A 205 -2.62 -17.85 10.47
N GLY A 206 -2.85 -17.34 11.68
CA GLY A 206 -2.69 -18.11 12.91
C GLY A 206 -3.84 -19.08 13.20
N LEU A 207 -5.05 -18.83 12.71
CA LEU A 207 -6.21 -19.71 12.95
C LEU A 207 -6.29 -20.89 11.95
N ARG A 208 -5.45 -20.89 10.91
CA ARG A 208 -5.47 -21.94 9.86
C ARG A 208 -5.21 -23.31 10.42
N ASP A 209 -4.24 -23.44 11.31
CA ASP A 209 -3.84 -24.73 11.89
C ASP A 209 -4.91 -25.29 12.84
N ALA A 210 -5.77 -24.44 13.38
CA ALA A 210 -6.95 -24.83 14.17
C ALA A 210 -8.19 -25.15 13.29
N GLY A 211 -8.03 -25.21 11.96
CA GLY A 211 -9.13 -25.46 11.03
C GLY A 211 -10.15 -24.33 10.93
N LEU A 212 -9.77 -23.13 11.36
CA LEU A 212 -10.60 -21.93 11.32
C LEU A 212 -10.18 -21.00 10.18
N GLY A 213 -11.16 -20.45 9.48
CA GLY A 213 -10.95 -19.45 8.44
C GLY A 213 -11.41 -18.06 8.88
N VAL A 214 -10.77 -17.03 8.34
CA VAL A 214 -11.17 -15.62 8.52
C VAL A 214 -11.41 -14.99 7.15
N ALA A 215 -12.65 -14.56 6.92
CA ALA A 215 -13.06 -13.85 5.71
C ALA A 215 -13.30 -12.36 6.00
N ASP A 216 -13.09 -11.55 4.98
CA ASP A 216 -13.34 -10.12 4.97
C ASP A 216 -14.76 -9.89 4.44
N GLY A 217 -15.64 -9.31 5.26
CA GLY A 217 -17.02 -9.00 4.89
C GLY A 217 -17.14 -7.80 3.94
N ASN A 218 -16.10 -6.99 3.80
CA ASN A 218 -16.06 -5.88 2.84
C ASN A 218 -15.97 -6.39 1.39
N VAL A 219 -15.47 -7.62 1.18
CA VAL A 219 -15.39 -8.22 -0.15
C VAL A 219 -16.80 -8.63 -0.63
N PRO A 220 -17.24 -8.26 -1.85
CA PRO A 220 -18.62 -8.47 -2.33
C PRO A 220 -19.14 -9.92 -2.18
N ARG A 221 -18.29 -10.91 -2.38
CA ARG A 221 -18.64 -12.34 -2.24
C ARG A 221 -18.92 -12.80 -0.80
N ASN A 222 -18.52 -12.02 0.19
CA ASN A 222 -18.66 -12.32 1.61
C ASN A 222 -19.72 -11.43 2.29
N GLN A 223 -20.27 -10.44 1.58
CA GLN A 223 -21.30 -9.57 2.12
C GLN A 223 -22.58 -10.36 2.45
N VAL A 224 -23.15 -10.07 3.58
CA VAL A 224 -24.38 -10.70 4.07
C VAL A 224 -25.50 -9.68 4.05
N ARG A 225 -26.74 -10.12 3.90
CA ARG A 225 -27.91 -9.26 3.92
C ARG A 225 -28.39 -9.06 5.34
N LEU A 226 -28.71 -7.83 5.72
CA LEU A 226 -29.33 -7.57 7.01
C LEU A 226 -30.74 -8.19 7.10
N PHE A 227 -31.50 -8.09 6.02
CA PHE A 227 -32.84 -8.64 5.90
C PHE A 227 -32.86 -9.76 4.86
N GLN A 228 -33.56 -10.86 5.15
CA GLN A 228 -33.63 -12.01 4.25
C GLN A 228 -34.34 -11.71 2.93
N ASP A 229 -35.36 -10.86 3.00
CA ASP A 229 -36.26 -10.47 1.90
C ASP A 229 -35.83 -9.19 1.18
N ASN A 230 -34.87 -8.42 1.74
CA ASN A 230 -34.41 -7.16 1.16
C ASN A 230 -32.89 -7.18 0.91
N ARG A 231 -32.50 -6.95 -0.37
CA ARG A 231 -31.09 -6.94 -0.80
C ARG A 231 -30.40 -5.59 -0.66
N GLN A 232 -31.12 -4.53 -0.33
CA GLN A 232 -30.60 -3.15 -0.37
C GLN A 232 -29.67 -2.80 0.80
N PHE A 233 -29.65 -3.60 1.87
CA PHE A 233 -28.92 -3.31 3.10
C PHE A 233 -27.89 -4.41 3.41
N PRO A 234 -26.77 -4.48 2.67
CA PRO A 234 -25.71 -5.42 2.99
C PRO A 234 -24.98 -5.00 4.26
N VAL A 235 -24.69 -5.96 5.12
CA VAL A 235 -23.76 -5.78 6.23
C VAL A 235 -22.37 -6.25 5.84
N LYS A 236 -21.34 -5.59 6.38
CA LYS A 236 -19.94 -5.76 6.01
C LYS A 236 -19.08 -5.91 7.25
N PRO A 237 -19.18 -7.04 7.98
CA PRO A 237 -18.32 -7.25 9.14
C PRO A 237 -16.86 -7.25 8.74
N ASP A 238 -15.99 -6.67 9.55
CA ASP A 238 -14.55 -6.65 9.29
C ASP A 238 -13.97 -8.06 9.25
N LEU A 239 -14.49 -8.93 10.13
CA LEU A 239 -14.07 -10.32 10.25
C LEU A 239 -15.28 -11.26 10.30
N ILE A 240 -15.24 -12.31 9.48
CA ILE A 240 -16.19 -13.42 9.53
C ILE A 240 -15.39 -14.67 9.84
N PHE A 241 -15.59 -15.24 11.02
CA PHE A 241 -14.94 -16.49 11.41
C PHE A 241 -15.74 -17.66 10.85
N ARG A 242 -15.03 -18.61 10.26
CA ARG A 242 -15.62 -19.78 9.61
C ARG A 242 -14.96 -21.06 10.08
N ARG A 243 -15.79 -22.08 10.25
CA ARG A 243 -15.32 -23.46 10.35
C ARG A 243 -15.86 -24.20 9.15
N GLN A 244 -14.96 -24.76 8.30
CA GLN A 244 -15.33 -25.24 6.98
C GLN A 244 -16.05 -24.16 6.14
N ARG A 245 -17.37 -24.29 5.90
CA ARG A 245 -18.20 -23.33 5.15
C ARG A 245 -19.20 -22.58 6.01
N MET A 246 -19.29 -22.90 7.31
CA MET A 246 -20.24 -22.28 8.22
C MET A 246 -19.63 -21.05 8.90
N ASN A 247 -20.39 -19.98 8.98
CA ASN A 247 -20.03 -18.83 9.80
C ASN A 247 -20.27 -19.21 11.27
N ILE A 248 -19.30 -18.96 12.13
CA ILE A 248 -19.34 -19.32 13.55
C ILE A 248 -19.25 -18.12 14.49
N ALA A 249 -18.67 -17.00 14.00
CA ALA A 249 -18.63 -15.76 14.75
C ALA A 249 -18.47 -14.55 13.84
N ALA A 250 -18.87 -13.38 14.35
CA ALA A 250 -18.62 -12.06 13.76
C ALA A 250 -17.52 -11.34 14.50
N GLY A 251 -16.69 -10.57 13.81
CA GLY A 251 -15.71 -9.70 14.41
C GLY A 251 -15.74 -8.30 13.84
N GLU A 252 -15.47 -7.33 14.70
CA GLU A 252 -15.36 -5.92 14.36
C GLU A 252 -14.05 -5.37 14.92
N VAL A 253 -13.34 -4.58 14.13
CA VAL A 253 -12.04 -4.03 14.50
C VAL A 253 -12.14 -2.52 14.61
N LYS A 254 -11.74 -1.96 15.75
CA LYS A 254 -11.79 -0.53 15.99
C LYS A 254 -10.46 -0.03 16.57
N TYR A 255 -9.85 0.95 15.91
CA TYR A 255 -8.64 1.59 16.40
C TYR A 255 -8.98 2.73 17.35
N LYS A 256 -9.60 2.39 18.48
CA LYS A 256 -9.93 3.32 19.55
C LYS A 256 -9.99 2.60 20.88
N PRO A 257 -9.65 3.27 22.00
CA PRO A 257 -9.55 2.60 23.31
C PRO A 257 -10.91 2.22 23.92
N ARG A 258 -11.99 2.84 23.44
CA ARG A 258 -13.35 2.59 23.96
C ARG A 258 -14.30 2.28 22.82
N ILE A 259 -15.14 1.27 23.01
CA ILE A 259 -16.21 0.89 22.11
C ILE A 259 -17.42 1.79 22.39
N GLU A 260 -17.85 2.53 21.39
CA GLU A 260 -18.99 3.44 21.47
C GLU A 260 -20.31 2.72 21.21
N GLU A 261 -21.43 3.43 21.41
CA GLU A 261 -22.77 2.86 21.23
C GLU A 261 -23.02 2.40 19.80
N ALA A 262 -22.61 3.22 18.82
CA ALA A 262 -22.72 2.88 17.39
C ALA A 262 -21.96 1.59 17.03
N ASP A 263 -20.77 1.38 17.60
CA ASP A 263 -19.96 0.17 17.37
C ASP A 263 -20.65 -1.08 17.93
N ARG A 264 -21.34 -0.92 19.07
CA ARG A 264 -22.12 -2.01 19.67
C ARG A 264 -23.25 -2.43 18.77
N TYR A 265 -24.06 -1.47 18.27
CA TYR A 265 -25.15 -1.75 17.35
C TYR A 265 -24.65 -2.34 16.02
N GLN A 266 -23.50 -1.88 15.54
CA GLN A 266 -22.88 -2.42 14.34
C GLN A 266 -22.57 -3.90 14.49
N LEU A 267 -21.84 -4.31 15.54
CA LEU A 267 -21.51 -5.72 15.75
C LEU A 267 -22.74 -6.59 16.07
N ILE A 268 -23.72 -6.05 16.79
CA ILE A 268 -25.01 -6.74 17.01
C ILE A 268 -25.69 -7.04 15.67
N SER A 269 -25.77 -6.03 14.79
CA SER A 269 -26.35 -6.20 13.44
C SER A 269 -25.60 -7.21 12.61
N HIS A 270 -24.26 -7.22 12.70
CA HIS A 270 -23.42 -8.17 12.00
C HIS A 270 -23.63 -9.60 12.49
N ALA A 271 -23.69 -9.81 13.81
CA ALA A 271 -23.94 -11.13 14.39
C ALA A 271 -25.34 -11.66 14.01
N ALA A 272 -26.35 -10.81 14.10
CA ALA A 272 -27.72 -11.16 13.72
C ALA A 272 -27.83 -11.53 12.23
N ALA A 273 -27.24 -10.74 11.33
CA ALA A 273 -27.25 -11.00 9.89
C ALA A 273 -26.50 -12.28 9.50
N LEU A 274 -25.42 -12.61 10.22
CA LEU A 274 -24.65 -13.85 10.02
C LEU A 274 -25.32 -15.06 10.68
N GLY A 275 -26.30 -14.87 11.57
CA GLY A 275 -26.95 -15.94 12.34
C GLY A 275 -25.99 -16.61 13.33
N VAL A 276 -25.05 -15.87 13.91
CA VAL A 276 -24.02 -16.40 14.82
C VAL A 276 -24.30 -15.99 16.27
N THR A 277 -23.89 -16.84 17.19
CA THR A 277 -24.06 -16.66 18.63
C THR A 277 -22.84 -16.09 19.31
N THR A 278 -21.76 -15.83 18.57
CA THR A 278 -20.51 -15.30 19.12
C THR A 278 -20.07 -14.07 18.33
N ALA A 279 -19.71 -13.01 19.02
CA ALA A 279 -19.27 -11.76 18.43
C ALA A 279 -18.09 -11.17 19.21
N ILE A 280 -17.08 -10.62 18.51
CA ILE A 280 -15.84 -10.17 19.11
C ILE A 280 -15.47 -8.80 18.60
N TRP A 281 -15.24 -7.84 19.50
CA TRP A 281 -14.52 -6.61 19.18
C TRP A 281 -13.03 -6.81 19.35
N PHE A 282 -12.27 -6.17 18.48
CA PHE A 282 -10.82 -6.06 18.57
C PHE A 282 -10.45 -4.58 18.63
N SER A 283 -9.68 -4.19 19.66
CA SER A 283 -9.17 -2.83 19.78
C SER A 283 -7.75 -2.81 20.37
N PRO A 284 -7.02 -1.70 20.24
CA PRO A 284 -5.78 -1.53 21.00
C PRO A 284 -6.05 -1.53 22.50
N ALA A 285 -5.15 -2.12 23.29
CA ALA A 285 -5.14 -1.97 24.73
C ALA A 285 -4.64 -0.57 25.10
N GLY A 286 -5.23 0.06 26.09
CA GLY A 286 -4.75 1.33 26.66
C GLY A 286 -3.46 1.15 27.49
N SER A 287 -3.25 -0.05 28.02
CA SER A 287 -2.04 -0.46 28.74
C SER A 287 -1.84 -1.98 28.58
N PRO A 288 -0.61 -2.50 28.77
CA PRO A 288 -0.36 -3.94 28.72
C PRO A 288 -1.21 -4.75 29.72
N ALA A 289 -1.56 -4.16 30.88
CA ALA A 289 -2.39 -4.79 31.87
C ALA A 289 -3.86 -5.01 31.45
N GLU A 290 -4.33 -4.25 30.46
CA GLU A 290 -5.68 -4.39 29.91
C GLU A 290 -5.76 -5.40 28.75
N ALA A 291 -4.62 -5.88 28.27
CA ALA A 291 -4.57 -6.75 27.11
C ALA A 291 -5.20 -8.12 27.39
N GLY A 292 -5.89 -8.65 26.40
CA GLY A 292 -6.50 -9.98 26.46
C GLY A 292 -7.99 -10.01 26.13
N MET A 293 -8.57 -11.22 26.23
CA MET A 293 -9.99 -11.47 25.96
C MET A 293 -10.83 -11.20 27.20
N GLN A 294 -11.87 -10.41 27.06
CA GLN A 294 -12.82 -10.08 28.09
C GLN A 294 -14.22 -10.44 27.61
N TYR A 295 -15.02 -11.10 28.46
CA TYR A 295 -16.43 -11.28 28.23
C TYR A 295 -17.18 -9.97 28.55
N VAL A 296 -18.00 -9.51 27.63
CA VAL A 296 -18.75 -8.23 27.75
C VAL A 296 -20.18 -8.48 28.24
N GLY A 297 -20.82 -9.51 27.73
CA GLY A 297 -22.20 -9.83 28.06
C GLY A 297 -22.91 -10.64 26.96
N SER A 298 -24.17 -10.99 27.20
CA SER A 298 -25.02 -11.68 26.23
C SER A 298 -26.34 -10.93 26.02
N LEU A 299 -26.85 -11.03 24.79
CA LEU A 299 -28.21 -10.59 24.49
C LEU A 299 -29.23 -11.66 24.91
N SER A 300 -30.46 -11.24 25.06
CA SER A 300 -31.63 -12.15 25.29
C SER A 300 -31.79 -13.19 24.17
N THR A 301 -31.27 -12.91 22.99
CA THR A 301 -31.20 -13.83 21.84
C THR A 301 -30.15 -14.94 21.97
N GLY A 302 -29.34 -14.93 23.03
CA GLY A 302 -28.27 -15.90 23.28
C GLY A 302 -26.92 -15.51 22.67
N THR A 303 -26.82 -14.42 21.91
CA THR A 303 -25.55 -13.97 21.33
C THR A 303 -24.61 -13.46 22.41
N ARG A 304 -23.41 -14.00 22.50
CA ARG A 304 -22.35 -13.67 23.46
C ARG A 304 -21.33 -12.73 22.83
N PHE A 305 -21.00 -11.68 23.57
CA PHE A 305 -20.08 -10.64 23.13
C PHE A 305 -18.80 -10.65 23.93
N HIS A 306 -17.70 -10.58 23.21
CA HIS A 306 -16.36 -10.56 23.75
C HIS A 306 -15.60 -9.35 23.22
N HIS A 307 -14.60 -8.90 23.97
CA HIS A 307 -13.71 -7.83 23.57
C HIS A 307 -12.27 -8.29 23.75
N TYR A 308 -11.51 -8.34 22.67
CA TYR A 308 -10.07 -8.57 22.72
C TYR A 308 -9.33 -7.25 22.61
N LYS A 309 -8.59 -6.90 23.65
CA LYS A 309 -7.71 -5.73 23.66
C LYS A 309 -6.28 -6.18 23.37
N LEU A 310 -5.70 -5.66 22.27
CA LEU A 310 -4.37 -6.03 21.80
C LEU A 310 -3.32 -5.04 22.30
N ASP A 311 -2.27 -5.52 22.96
CA ASP A 311 -1.08 -4.72 23.23
C ASP A 311 -0.29 -4.51 21.91
N ILE A 312 -0.27 -3.26 21.44
CA ILE A 312 0.44 -2.85 20.22
C ILE A 312 1.85 -2.32 20.50
N GLY A 313 2.35 -2.46 21.71
CA GLY A 313 3.70 -2.07 22.12
C GLY A 313 4.83 -2.94 21.54
N PRO A 314 6.04 -2.85 22.11
CA PRO A 314 7.23 -3.55 21.61
C PRO A 314 7.09 -5.07 21.51
N GLY A 315 6.19 -5.67 22.29
CA GLY A 315 5.89 -7.12 22.31
C GLY A 315 4.84 -7.58 21.30
N ILE A 316 4.52 -6.80 20.27
CA ILE A 316 3.38 -7.03 19.35
C ILE A 316 3.32 -8.43 18.74
N ARG A 317 4.45 -9.11 18.54
CA ARG A 317 4.46 -10.50 18.02
C ARG A 317 3.89 -11.46 19.05
N ALA A 318 4.40 -11.43 20.29
CA ALA A 318 3.90 -12.25 21.37
C ALA A 318 2.42 -11.94 21.67
N ALA A 319 2.04 -10.66 21.64
CA ALA A 319 0.65 -10.24 21.79
C ALA A 319 -0.25 -10.77 20.65
N SER A 320 0.27 -10.85 19.41
CA SER A 320 -0.43 -11.44 18.27
C SER A 320 -0.66 -12.95 18.45
N ASP A 321 0.36 -13.68 18.90
CA ASP A 321 0.25 -15.11 19.19
C ASP A 321 -0.74 -15.36 20.33
N SER A 322 -0.72 -14.51 21.37
CA SER A 322 -1.70 -14.54 22.46
C SER A 322 -3.13 -14.29 21.97
N MET A 323 -3.33 -13.36 21.03
CA MET A 323 -4.62 -13.08 20.40
C MET A 323 -5.15 -14.33 19.67
N VAL A 324 -4.32 -14.94 18.82
CA VAL A 324 -4.69 -16.16 18.11
C VAL A 324 -5.09 -17.26 19.08
N GLY A 325 -4.27 -17.53 20.11
CA GLY A 325 -4.56 -18.53 21.11
C GLY A 325 -5.85 -18.26 21.90
N ALA A 326 -6.14 -16.99 22.21
CA ALA A 326 -7.37 -16.60 22.88
C ALA A 326 -8.62 -16.83 22.02
N VAL A 327 -8.54 -16.53 20.73
CA VAL A 327 -9.64 -16.77 19.77
C VAL A 327 -9.87 -18.27 19.59
N VAL A 328 -8.80 -19.08 19.46
CA VAL A 328 -8.94 -20.55 19.36
C VAL A 328 -9.68 -21.10 20.58
N ARG A 329 -9.23 -20.79 21.80
CA ARG A 329 -9.88 -21.25 23.04
C ARG A 329 -11.35 -20.82 23.15
N LEU A 330 -11.65 -19.59 22.72
CA LEU A 330 -13.04 -19.13 22.68
C LEU A 330 -13.90 -19.98 21.72
N MET A 331 -13.41 -20.22 20.51
CA MET A 331 -14.17 -20.97 19.50
C MET A 331 -14.34 -22.45 19.85
N GLU A 332 -13.40 -23.02 20.61
CA GLU A 332 -13.49 -24.39 21.14
C GLU A 332 -14.52 -24.46 22.27
N ALA A 333 -14.48 -23.50 23.22
CA ALA A 333 -15.43 -23.42 24.31
C ALA A 333 -16.88 -23.21 23.83
N GLU A 334 -17.06 -22.38 22.81
CA GLU A 334 -18.37 -22.11 22.18
C GLU A 334 -18.93 -23.36 21.44
N GLN A 335 -18.04 -24.15 20.83
CA GLN A 335 -18.44 -25.41 20.20
C GLN A 335 -18.89 -26.42 21.26
N ALA A 336 -18.10 -26.62 22.31
CA ALA A 336 -18.43 -27.54 23.39
C ALA A 336 -19.74 -27.19 24.13
N ALA A 337 -20.16 -25.92 24.10
CA ALA A 337 -21.42 -25.47 24.68
C ALA A 337 -22.63 -25.66 23.74
N ASN A 338 -22.41 -25.91 22.45
CA ASN A 338 -23.46 -26.11 21.43
C ASN A 338 -23.65 -27.58 21.03
N ASP A 339 -22.68 -28.44 21.37
CA ASP A 339 -22.73 -29.91 21.24
C ASP A 339 -23.39 -30.53 22.50
#